data_9f30ee5c3842205d020bf68735dcc602
#
_entry.id   9f30ee5c3842205d020bf68735dcc602
#
_cell.length_a   1.000
_cell.length_b   1.000
_cell.length_c   1.000
_cell.angle_alpha   90.00
_cell.angle_beta   90.00
_cell.angle_gamma   90.00
#
_symmetry.space_group_name_H-M   'P 1'
#
loop_
_entity.id
_entity.type
_entity.pdbx_description
1 polymer ?
#
loop_
_entity_poly.entity_id
_entity_poly.type
_entity_poly.pdbx_seq_one_letter_code
_entity_poly.pdbx_strand_id
1 'polypeptide(L)'
;MKDKTAIPYKIYLAEDEMPRSWYNVRADMANKPAPLLNPATLQPMTAEELAHVFCDELVKQELDDATAYIPIPQEIRDFYKMYRPSPLVRAYCLEEKLDTPAHIYYKFEGNNTSGSHTLNSAIAQAYNAKQQGLRGVTTETGAGQWGTALSMACAYLGLDCRVFMVKCSYEQKPFRREVMRTYGANVTPSPSNTTEVGRKILAEFPDTTGSLGCAISEAVEAAASREGYRYVLGSVLNQVLLHQSVIGLETMAALEKYHIKPDTIIGCAGGGSNLGGLISPFVGQMLRGEADYRIIAVEPASCPSLTRGVFRYDFCDTGKICPMAKMYTLGNGFIPSANHAGGLRYHGMSSIVSQLYHDGYLEARSVEQTAVFEAAELFARCEGILPAPESSHAIRVAMDEALRCRETGEERTIVLGLTGTGYFDMVAYGKYNDGVMSDTIPTDEDLQRGFATIPSFPGNE
;
A
#
# COMPACT_ATOMS: atom_id res chain seq x y z
N MET A 1 13.19 32.24 12.84
CA MET A 1 11.85 31.59 12.79
C MET A 1 11.35 31.67 11.36
N LYS A 2 11.00 30.54 10.75
CA LYS A 2 10.37 30.54 9.41
C LYS A 2 9.04 31.31 9.47
N ASP A 3 8.74 32.07 8.44
CA ASP A 3 7.44 32.76 8.33
C ASP A 3 6.34 31.70 8.16
N LYS A 4 5.51 31.53 9.18
CA LYS A 4 4.40 30.56 9.21
C LYS A 4 3.09 31.15 8.67
N THR A 5 3.11 32.40 8.17
CA THR A 5 1.90 33.09 7.71
C THR A 5 1.66 32.90 6.21
N ALA A 6 2.72 32.67 5.41
CA ALA A 6 2.62 32.53 3.96
C ALA A 6 1.95 31.22 3.52
N ILE A 7 2.26 30.11 4.21
CA ILE A 7 1.67 28.78 3.95
C ILE A 7 0.97 28.30 5.23
N PRO A 8 -0.33 27.94 5.17
CA PRO A 8 -1.03 27.43 6.34
C PRO A 8 -0.48 26.07 6.79
N TYR A 9 -0.65 25.71 8.08
CA TYR A 9 -0.27 24.39 8.57
C TYR A 9 -0.97 23.26 7.80
N LYS A 10 -2.26 23.45 7.47
CA LYS A 10 -3.07 22.49 6.75
C LYS A 10 -3.64 23.11 5.50
N ILE A 11 -3.29 22.54 4.36
CA ILE A 11 -3.87 22.89 3.07
C ILE A 11 -5.01 21.93 2.79
N TYR A 12 -6.23 22.48 2.68
CA TYR A 12 -7.42 21.74 2.27
C TYR A 12 -7.88 22.19 0.89
N LEU A 13 -8.32 21.26 0.10
CA LEU A 13 -9.14 21.53 -1.08
C LEU A 13 -10.61 21.71 -0.65
N ALA A 14 -11.40 22.42 -1.43
CA ALA A 14 -12.84 22.39 -1.32
C ALA A 14 -13.41 21.11 -1.97
N GLU A 15 -14.67 20.76 -1.68
CA GLU A 15 -15.29 19.56 -2.25
C GLU A 15 -15.36 19.57 -3.77
N ASP A 16 -15.51 20.73 -4.38
CA ASP A 16 -15.57 20.92 -5.83
C ASP A 16 -14.18 20.88 -6.50
N GLU A 17 -13.11 21.05 -5.72
CA GLU A 17 -11.72 20.89 -6.14
C GLU A 17 -11.24 19.42 -6.09
N MET A 18 -12.04 18.51 -5.52
CA MET A 18 -11.68 17.09 -5.42
C MET A 18 -11.66 16.42 -6.82
N PRO A 19 -10.77 15.42 -7.03
CA PRO A 19 -10.69 14.68 -8.27
C PRO A 19 -12.03 14.06 -8.68
N ARG A 20 -12.40 14.21 -9.95
CA ARG A 20 -13.59 13.60 -10.56
C ARG A 20 -13.28 12.34 -11.36
N SER A 21 -11.98 12.08 -11.58
CA SER A 21 -11.48 10.88 -12.26
C SER A 21 -10.25 10.37 -11.51
N TRP A 22 -10.06 9.05 -11.55
CA TRP A 22 -8.78 8.45 -11.22
C TRP A 22 -7.80 8.62 -12.38
N TYR A 23 -6.51 8.66 -12.08
CA TYR A 23 -5.47 8.75 -13.08
C TYR A 23 -4.73 7.40 -13.22
N ASN A 24 -4.73 6.88 -14.43
CA ASN A 24 -4.06 5.64 -14.80
C ASN A 24 -2.70 5.96 -15.43
N VAL A 25 -1.66 5.91 -14.63
CA VAL A 25 -0.29 6.22 -15.07
C VAL A 25 0.21 5.33 -16.21
N ARG A 26 -0.36 4.11 -16.35
CA ARG A 26 0.01 3.19 -17.44
C ARG A 26 -0.25 3.77 -18.83
N ALA A 27 -1.23 4.65 -18.97
CA ALA A 27 -1.52 5.31 -20.24
C ALA A 27 -0.31 6.14 -20.76
N ASP A 28 0.47 6.69 -19.86
CA ASP A 28 1.65 7.51 -20.20
C ASP A 28 2.96 6.70 -20.18
N MET A 29 2.97 5.45 -19.68
CA MET A 29 4.18 4.61 -19.64
C MET A 29 4.55 4.09 -21.03
N ALA A 30 5.80 4.33 -21.46
CA ALA A 30 6.35 3.74 -22.68
C ALA A 30 6.57 2.23 -22.51
N ASN A 31 7.17 1.82 -21.39
CA ASN A 31 7.31 0.43 -20.98
C ASN A 31 6.18 0.08 -20.02
N LYS A 32 5.11 -0.49 -20.55
CA LYS A 32 3.97 -0.90 -19.72
C LYS A 32 4.31 -2.13 -18.88
N PRO A 33 3.71 -2.27 -17.69
CA PRO A 33 3.84 -3.51 -16.92
C PRO A 33 3.45 -4.73 -17.76
N ALA A 34 4.21 -5.79 -17.63
CA ALA A 34 3.91 -7.03 -18.34
C ALA A 34 2.56 -7.62 -17.86
N PRO A 35 1.80 -8.34 -18.71
CA PRO A 35 0.50 -8.88 -18.38
C PRO A 35 0.58 -9.92 -17.25
N LEU A 36 -0.51 -10.08 -16.52
CA LEU A 36 -0.66 -11.21 -15.60
C LEU A 36 -0.67 -12.51 -16.37
N LEU A 37 0.04 -13.55 -15.90
CA LEU A 37 0.06 -14.86 -16.52
C LEU A 37 -0.79 -15.85 -15.74
N ASN A 38 -1.50 -16.70 -16.50
CA ASN A 38 -2.15 -17.87 -15.96
C ASN A 38 -1.07 -18.89 -15.55
N PRO A 39 -1.06 -19.34 -14.28
CA PRO A 39 -0.01 -20.22 -13.78
C PRO A 39 0.03 -21.61 -14.45
N ALA A 40 -1.10 -22.08 -15.02
CA ALA A 40 -1.18 -23.38 -15.66
C ALA A 40 -0.71 -23.37 -17.13
N THR A 41 -0.97 -22.25 -17.84
CA THR A 41 -0.68 -22.15 -19.28
C THR A 41 0.52 -21.28 -19.61
N LEU A 42 0.97 -20.44 -18.68
CA LEU A 42 2.00 -19.41 -18.86
C LEU A 42 1.65 -18.37 -19.94
N GLN A 43 0.37 -18.27 -20.29
CA GLN A 43 -0.15 -17.28 -21.23
C GLN A 43 -0.75 -16.09 -20.48
N PRO A 44 -0.80 -14.90 -21.12
CA PRO A 44 -1.52 -13.75 -20.57
C PRO A 44 -2.95 -14.13 -20.21
N MET A 45 -3.37 -13.75 -19.00
CA MET A 45 -4.74 -14.01 -18.55
C MET A 45 -5.76 -13.18 -19.35
N THR A 46 -6.83 -13.84 -19.73
CA THR A 46 -7.96 -13.19 -20.38
C THR A 46 -8.88 -12.51 -19.36
N ALA A 47 -9.74 -11.59 -19.84
CA ALA A 47 -10.75 -10.95 -18.99
C ALA A 47 -11.71 -11.98 -18.37
N GLU A 48 -12.07 -13.04 -19.12
CA GLU A 48 -12.94 -14.11 -18.64
C GLU A 48 -12.29 -14.88 -17.47
N GLU A 49 -11.03 -15.26 -17.60
CA GLU A 49 -10.28 -15.94 -16.52
C GLU A 49 -10.19 -15.08 -15.25
N LEU A 50 -9.90 -13.78 -15.40
CA LEU A 50 -9.83 -12.84 -14.26
C LEU A 50 -11.20 -12.63 -13.61
N ALA A 51 -12.32 -12.65 -14.38
CA ALA A 51 -13.67 -12.48 -13.86
C ALA A 51 -14.13 -13.65 -12.96
N HIS A 52 -13.46 -14.80 -13.00
CA HIS A 52 -13.70 -15.87 -12.04
C HIS A 52 -13.24 -15.49 -10.62
N VAL A 53 -12.26 -14.60 -10.49
CA VAL A 53 -11.67 -14.17 -9.21
C VAL A 53 -12.17 -12.80 -8.79
N PHE A 54 -12.21 -11.83 -9.73
CA PHE A 54 -12.51 -10.42 -9.48
C PHE A 54 -13.87 -10.01 -10.04
N CYS A 55 -14.38 -8.85 -9.59
CA CYS A 55 -15.56 -8.23 -10.18
C CYS A 55 -15.26 -7.76 -11.61
N ASP A 56 -16.25 -7.84 -12.50
CA ASP A 56 -16.09 -7.54 -13.93
C ASP A 56 -15.55 -6.13 -14.22
N GLU A 57 -16.05 -5.13 -13.49
CA GLU A 57 -15.56 -3.75 -13.65
C GLU A 57 -14.10 -3.59 -13.16
N LEU A 58 -13.72 -4.32 -12.11
CA LEU A 58 -12.34 -4.32 -11.63
C LEU A 58 -11.39 -4.99 -12.63
N VAL A 59 -11.88 -6.02 -13.34
CA VAL A 59 -11.13 -6.66 -14.45
C VAL A 59 -10.90 -5.68 -15.60
N LYS A 60 -11.90 -4.89 -15.98
CA LYS A 60 -11.74 -3.85 -17.01
C LYS A 60 -10.68 -2.83 -16.60
N GLN A 61 -10.75 -2.33 -15.36
CA GLN A 61 -9.76 -1.39 -14.82
C GLN A 61 -8.36 -1.99 -14.71
N GLU A 62 -8.25 -3.28 -14.38
CA GLU A 62 -6.97 -4.00 -14.32
C GLU A 62 -6.31 -4.08 -15.71
N LEU A 63 -7.10 -4.35 -16.75
CA LEU A 63 -6.60 -4.55 -18.11
C LEU A 63 -6.48 -3.25 -18.92
N ASP A 64 -7.17 -2.18 -18.55
CA ASP A 64 -7.09 -0.88 -19.26
C ASP A 64 -5.74 -0.20 -19.00
N ASP A 65 -4.89 -0.20 -19.99
CA ASP A 65 -3.59 0.45 -19.98
C ASP A 65 -3.50 1.66 -20.94
N ALA A 66 -4.64 2.08 -21.49
CA ALA A 66 -4.70 3.13 -22.51
C ALA A 66 -5.48 4.37 -22.06
N THR A 67 -6.51 4.21 -21.21
CA THR A 67 -7.33 5.33 -20.75
C THR A 67 -6.65 6.04 -19.58
N ALA A 68 -6.19 7.28 -19.78
CA ALA A 68 -5.46 8.04 -18.76
C ALA A 68 -6.34 8.46 -17.58
N TYR A 69 -7.58 8.89 -17.84
CA TYR A 69 -8.50 9.36 -16.79
C TYR A 69 -9.79 8.54 -16.81
N ILE A 70 -10.01 7.79 -15.73
CA ILE A 70 -11.20 6.95 -15.56
C ILE A 70 -12.18 7.67 -14.62
N PRO A 71 -13.41 8.01 -15.07
CA PRO A 71 -14.36 8.74 -14.24
C PRO A 71 -14.70 8.01 -12.94
N ILE A 72 -14.71 8.74 -11.83
CA ILE A 72 -15.17 8.21 -10.54
C ILE A 72 -16.69 8.27 -10.49
N PRO A 73 -17.41 7.15 -10.30
CA PRO A 73 -18.86 7.13 -10.14
C PRO A 73 -19.32 8.13 -9.07
N GLN A 74 -20.52 8.74 -9.28
CA GLN A 74 -21.05 9.78 -8.39
C GLN A 74 -21.18 9.25 -6.96
N GLU A 75 -21.65 8.03 -6.78
CA GLU A 75 -21.87 7.41 -5.47
C GLU A 75 -20.54 7.22 -4.70
N ILE A 76 -19.46 6.88 -5.41
CA ILE A 76 -18.12 6.81 -4.80
C ILE A 76 -17.65 8.21 -4.43
N ARG A 77 -17.88 9.23 -5.27
CA ARG A 77 -17.53 10.62 -4.95
C ARG A 77 -18.29 11.14 -3.74
N ASP A 78 -19.57 10.80 -3.61
CA ASP A 78 -20.39 11.18 -2.46
C ASP A 78 -19.89 10.50 -1.17
N PHE A 79 -19.46 9.23 -1.27
CA PHE A 79 -18.82 8.57 -0.15
C PHE A 79 -17.46 9.22 0.20
N TYR A 80 -16.67 9.58 -0.80
CA TYR A 80 -15.38 10.28 -0.58
C TYR A 80 -15.57 11.58 0.20
N LYS A 81 -16.60 12.37 -0.02
CA LYS A 81 -16.89 13.61 0.72
C LYS A 81 -17.05 13.40 2.23
N MET A 82 -17.36 12.19 2.69
CA MET A 82 -17.48 11.89 4.13
C MET A 82 -16.12 11.98 4.85
N TYR A 83 -14.99 11.85 4.14
CA TYR A 83 -13.65 11.84 4.75
C TYR A 83 -12.56 12.51 3.92
N ARG A 84 -12.85 12.91 2.71
CA ARG A 84 -11.95 13.66 1.82
C ARG A 84 -12.51 15.06 1.56
N PRO A 85 -11.69 16.05 1.15
CA PRO A 85 -10.24 15.91 0.85
C PRO A 85 -9.44 15.65 2.12
N SER A 86 -8.37 14.83 2.02
CA SER A 86 -7.42 14.70 3.12
C SER A 86 -6.42 15.85 3.11
N PRO A 87 -5.95 16.34 4.28
CA PRO A 87 -5.08 17.51 4.32
C PRO A 87 -3.67 17.22 3.79
N LEU A 88 -3.09 18.20 3.11
CA LEU A 88 -1.64 18.33 2.96
C LEU A 88 -1.15 19.25 4.09
N VAL A 89 -0.28 18.74 4.94
CA VAL A 89 0.15 19.45 6.16
C VAL A 89 1.63 19.79 6.06
N ARG A 90 1.99 21.03 6.40
CA ARG A 90 3.39 21.41 6.54
C ARG A 90 3.90 21.11 7.94
N ALA A 91 4.97 20.35 8.03
CA ALA A 91 5.57 19.89 9.30
C ALA A 91 6.49 20.95 9.92
N TYR A 92 5.96 22.14 10.22
CA TYR A 92 6.74 23.26 10.75
C TYR A 92 7.48 22.90 12.06
N CYS A 93 6.84 22.15 12.96
CA CYS A 93 7.47 21.80 14.23
C CYS A 93 8.60 20.77 14.04
N LEU A 94 8.44 19.84 13.11
CA LEU A 94 9.51 18.92 12.74
C LEU A 94 10.67 19.64 12.05
N GLU A 95 10.39 20.56 11.11
CA GLU A 95 11.43 21.40 10.46
C GLU A 95 12.26 22.17 11.48
N GLU A 96 11.60 22.81 12.46
CA GLU A 96 12.28 23.52 13.57
C GLU A 96 13.10 22.59 14.43
N LYS A 97 12.56 21.40 14.77
CA LYS A 97 13.24 20.42 15.61
C LYS A 97 14.50 19.86 14.95
N LEU A 98 14.46 19.66 13.62
CA LEU A 98 15.60 19.19 12.84
C LEU A 98 16.61 20.30 12.49
N ASP A 99 16.26 21.56 12.76
CA ASP A 99 17.07 22.74 12.39
C ASP A 99 17.49 22.71 10.92
N THR A 100 16.50 22.47 10.04
CA THR A 100 16.72 22.25 8.60
C THR A 100 16.15 23.40 7.75
N PRO A 101 16.81 23.80 6.63
CA PRO A 101 16.20 24.66 5.64
C PRO A 101 15.11 23.99 4.82
N ALA A 102 15.01 22.65 4.84
CA ALA A 102 14.02 21.92 4.07
C ALA A 102 12.59 22.29 4.46
N HIS A 103 11.68 22.22 3.49
CA HIS A 103 10.23 22.35 3.66
C HIS A 103 9.60 20.96 3.60
N ILE A 104 9.04 20.48 4.71
CA ILE A 104 8.49 19.13 4.83
C ILE A 104 6.97 19.19 4.82
N TYR A 105 6.36 18.46 3.88
CA TYR A 105 4.90 18.31 3.77
C TYR A 105 4.52 16.84 3.89
N TYR A 106 3.40 16.55 4.56
CA TYR A 106 2.85 15.20 4.59
C TYR A 106 1.38 15.19 4.19
N LYS A 107 1.04 14.26 3.28
CA LYS A 107 -0.34 13.98 2.88
C LYS A 107 -0.96 13.02 3.87
N PHE A 108 -1.87 13.53 4.70
CA PHE A 108 -2.38 12.78 5.86
C PHE A 108 -3.61 11.94 5.52
N GLU A 109 -3.40 10.73 5.04
CA GLU A 109 -4.44 9.76 4.73
C GLU A 109 -4.97 9.00 5.96
N GLY A 110 -4.26 9.00 7.07
CA GLY A 110 -4.73 8.43 8.35
C GLY A 110 -5.83 9.24 9.04
N ASN A 111 -6.17 10.42 8.51
CA ASN A 111 -7.20 11.30 9.04
C ASN A 111 -8.60 10.95 8.51
N ASN A 112 -8.95 9.68 8.46
CA ASN A 112 -10.28 9.23 8.08
C ASN A 112 -10.81 8.17 9.05
N THR A 113 -12.07 7.81 8.92
CA THR A 113 -12.75 6.91 9.85
C THR A 113 -12.19 5.48 9.88
N SER A 114 -11.53 5.03 8.81
CA SER A 114 -10.84 3.74 8.79
C SER A 114 -9.40 3.82 9.31
N GLY A 115 -8.86 5.01 9.45
CA GLY A 115 -7.51 5.28 9.93
C GLY A 115 -6.40 5.05 8.90
N SER A 116 -6.71 4.87 7.61
CA SER A 116 -5.70 4.69 6.56
C SER A 116 -6.20 5.02 5.15
N HIS A 117 -5.25 5.17 4.20
CA HIS A 117 -5.49 5.36 2.76
C HIS A 117 -6.32 4.24 2.11
N THR A 118 -6.35 3.06 2.71
CA THR A 118 -6.96 1.88 2.07
C THR A 118 -8.45 2.05 1.80
N LEU A 119 -9.14 2.94 2.52
CA LEU A 119 -10.56 3.24 2.32
C LEU A 119 -10.87 3.73 0.90
N ASN A 120 -9.92 4.42 0.24
CA ASN A 120 -10.10 4.93 -1.13
C ASN A 120 -10.39 3.83 -2.13
N SER A 121 -9.70 2.70 -2.03
CA SER A 121 -9.93 1.54 -2.89
C SER A 121 -11.02 0.61 -2.35
N ALA A 122 -11.15 0.50 -1.04
CA ALA A 122 -12.15 -0.37 -0.41
C ALA A 122 -13.57 0.00 -0.86
N ILE A 123 -13.92 1.29 -0.86
CA ILE A 123 -15.24 1.72 -1.29
C ILE A 123 -15.45 1.50 -2.80
N ALA A 124 -14.43 1.71 -3.62
CA ALA A 124 -14.51 1.51 -5.07
C ALA A 124 -14.74 0.02 -5.40
N GLN A 125 -14.00 -0.89 -4.76
CA GLN A 125 -14.14 -2.32 -4.98
C GLN A 125 -15.47 -2.86 -4.43
N ALA A 126 -15.87 -2.45 -3.22
CA ALA A 126 -17.15 -2.84 -2.65
C ALA A 126 -18.34 -2.29 -3.46
N TYR A 127 -18.26 -1.06 -3.96
CA TYR A 127 -19.26 -0.49 -4.86
C TYR A 127 -19.43 -1.34 -6.13
N ASN A 128 -18.35 -1.70 -6.79
CA ASN A 128 -18.39 -2.52 -7.99
C ASN A 128 -18.95 -3.94 -7.72
N ALA A 129 -18.60 -4.53 -6.57
CA ALA A 129 -19.19 -5.78 -6.13
C ALA A 129 -20.72 -5.67 -5.95
N LYS A 130 -21.18 -4.57 -5.34
CA LYS A 130 -22.62 -4.29 -5.18
C LYS A 130 -23.32 -4.08 -6.51
N GLN A 131 -22.73 -3.32 -7.44
CA GLN A 131 -23.30 -3.08 -8.78
C GLN A 131 -23.42 -4.38 -9.60
N GLN A 132 -22.49 -5.31 -9.43
CA GLN A 132 -22.56 -6.65 -10.05
C GLN A 132 -23.61 -7.57 -9.41
N GLY A 133 -24.25 -7.15 -8.29
CA GLY A 133 -25.25 -7.96 -7.58
C GLY A 133 -24.65 -9.07 -6.72
N LEU A 134 -23.38 -8.94 -6.30
CA LEU A 134 -22.74 -9.92 -5.44
C LEU A 134 -23.32 -9.87 -4.01
N ARG A 135 -23.27 -11.00 -3.33
CA ARG A 135 -23.69 -11.15 -1.92
C ARG A 135 -22.62 -10.65 -0.96
N GLY A 136 -21.36 -10.83 -1.34
CA GLY A 136 -20.24 -10.49 -0.48
C GLY A 136 -18.89 -10.59 -1.16
N VAL A 137 -17.89 -10.26 -0.38
CA VAL A 137 -16.48 -10.30 -0.81
C VAL A 137 -15.62 -11.03 0.20
N THR A 138 -14.50 -11.58 -0.30
CA THR A 138 -13.42 -12.13 0.53
C THR A 138 -12.16 -11.33 0.32
N THR A 139 -11.31 -11.26 1.33
CA THR A 139 -10.05 -10.54 1.23
C THR A 139 -9.01 -11.01 2.25
N GLU A 140 -7.76 -10.69 1.98
CA GLU A 140 -6.67 -10.73 2.96
C GLU A 140 -6.55 -9.41 3.72
N THR A 141 -5.80 -9.42 4.82
CA THR A 141 -5.28 -8.19 5.44
C THR A 141 -3.98 -8.48 6.21
N GLY A 142 -3.00 -7.61 6.08
CA GLY A 142 -1.73 -7.69 6.82
C GLY A 142 -1.89 -7.21 8.26
N ALA A 143 -1.73 -5.90 8.47
CA ALA A 143 -1.86 -5.27 9.79
C ALA A 143 -3.32 -5.00 10.21
N GLY A 144 -4.28 -5.19 9.32
CA GLY A 144 -5.70 -4.94 9.55
C GLY A 144 -6.23 -3.60 9.00
N GLN A 145 -5.40 -2.73 8.42
CA GLN A 145 -5.87 -1.47 7.84
C GLN A 145 -6.83 -1.71 6.69
N TRP A 146 -6.43 -2.53 5.72
CA TRP A 146 -7.27 -2.89 4.58
C TRP A 146 -8.56 -3.59 5.01
N GLY A 147 -8.46 -4.61 5.87
CA GLY A 147 -9.62 -5.33 6.40
C GLY A 147 -10.61 -4.41 7.10
N THR A 148 -10.12 -3.42 7.88
CA THR A 148 -10.95 -2.40 8.53
C THR A 148 -11.70 -1.55 7.51
N ALA A 149 -10.99 -1.03 6.51
CA ALA A 149 -11.57 -0.19 5.47
C ALA A 149 -12.61 -0.95 4.63
N LEU A 150 -12.31 -2.18 4.25
CA LEU A 150 -13.25 -3.02 3.49
C LEU A 150 -14.47 -3.41 4.32
N SER A 151 -14.29 -3.74 5.59
CA SER A 151 -15.40 -4.06 6.50
C SER A 151 -16.35 -2.87 6.61
N MET A 152 -15.83 -1.66 6.74
CA MET A 152 -16.61 -0.42 6.76
C MET A 152 -17.35 -0.20 5.43
N ALA A 153 -16.68 -0.35 4.29
CA ALA A 153 -17.29 -0.19 2.97
C ALA A 153 -18.40 -1.22 2.73
N CYS A 154 -18.18 -2.48 3.12
CA CYS A 154 -19.17 -3.54 3.02
C CYS A 154 -20.38 -3.30 3.92
N ALA A 155 -20.19 -2.85 5.16
CA ALA A 155 -21.28 -2.47 6.06
C ALA A 155 -22.14 -1.35 5.45
N TYR A 156 -21.51 -0.32 4.89
CA TYR A 156 -22.19 0.78 4.23
C TYR A 156 -23.02 0.34 3.01
N LEU A 157 -22.48 -0.61 2.22
CA LEU A 157 -23.11 -1.08 1.00
C LEU A 157 -24.01 -2.33 1.19
N GLY A 158 -24.07 -2.91 2.40
CA GLY A 158 -24.86 -4.09 2.70
C GLY A 158 -24.33 -5.37 2.08
N LEU A 159 -23.01 -5.55 2.08
CA LEU A 159 -22.31 -6.73 1.59
C LEU A 159 -21.73 -7.56 2.74
N ASP A 160 -21.74 -8.88 2.61
CA ASP A 160 -20.97 -9.75 3.49
C ASP A 160 -19.47 -9.54 3.26
N CYS A 161 -18.69 -9.51 4.35
CA CYS A 161 -17.24 -9.34 4.32
C CYS A 161 -16.53 -10.47 5.08
N ARG A 162 -15.61 -11.18 4.40
CA ARG A 162 -14.76 -12.21 4.98
C ARG A 162 -13.31 -11.83 4.85
N VAL A 163 -12.63 -11.71 5.97
CA VAL A 163 -11.26 -11.24 6.07
C VAL A 163 -10.35 -12.31 6.61
N PHE A 164 -9.30 -12.66 5.86
CA PHE A 164 -8.19 -13.50 6.31
C PHE A 164 -7.05 -12.60 6.78
N MET A 165 -6.81 -12.55 8.07
CA MET A 165 -5.81 -11.66 8.67
C MET A 165 -4.54 -12.42 9.00
N VAL A 166 -3.37 -11.90 8.60
CA VAL A 166 -2.07 -12.51 8.92
C VAL A 166 -1.97 -12.82 10.40
N LYS A 167 -1.65 -14.08 10.75
CA LYS A 167 -1.74 -14.65 12.10
C LYS A 167 -1.02 -13.82 13.17
N CYS A 168 0.23 -13.41 12.94
CA CYS A 168 0.95 -12.59 13.91
C CYS A 168 0.28 -11.23 14.14
N SER A 169 -0.29 -10.61 13.12
CA SER A 169 -1.02 -9.36 13.26
C SER A 169 -2.38 -9.54 13.94
N TYR A 170 -3.06 -10.66 13.69
CA TYR A 170 -4.30 -11.01 14.38
C TYR A 170 -4.12 -11.08 15.90
N GLU A 171 -2.96 -11.57 16.34
CA GLU A 171 -2.58 -11.67 17.75
C GLU A 171 -2.07 -10.32 18.31
N GLN A 172 -1.23 -9.63 17.57
CA GLN A 172 -0.58 -8.37 18.02
C GLN A 172 -1.49 -7.15 17.97
N LYS A 173 -2.56 -7.18 17.18
CA LYS A 173 -3.47 -6.04 16.91
C LYS A 173 -4.92 -6.40 17.17
N PRO A 174 -5.27 -6.81 18.40
CA PRO A 174 -6.62 -7.31 18.74
C PRO A 174 -7.72 -6.28 18.48
N PHE A 175 -7.44 -4.97 18.68
CA PHE A 175 -8.43 -3.92 18.48
C PHE A 175 -8.82 -3.73 17.02
N ARG A 176 -7.91 -3.94 16.06
CA ARG A 176 -8.28 -3.92 14.63
C ARG A 176 -9.26 -5.03 14.29
N ARG A 177 -9.05 -6.23 14.83
CA ARG A 177 -9.98 -7.34 14.69
C ARG A 177 -11.37 -6.98 15.23
N GLU A 178 -11.44 -6.36 16.41
CA GLU A 178 -12.72 -5.98 16.99
C GLU A 178 -13.41 -4.86 16.19
N VAL A 179 -12.67 -3.92 15.62
CA VAL A 179 -13.24 -2.91 14.70
C VAL A 179 -13.87 -3.57 13.47
N MET A 180 -13.17 -4.51 12.82
CA MET A 180 -13.72 -5.25 11.68
C MET A 180 -14.99 -6.01 12.06
N ARG A 181 -14.98 -6.70 13.21
CA ARG A 181 -16.17 -7.41 13.73
C ARG A 181 -17.32 -6.47 14.07
N THR A 182 -17.03 -5.27 14.57
CA THR A 182 -18.04 -4.24 14.84
C THR A 182 -18.74 -3.78 13.56
N TYR A 183 -18.02 -3.73 12.43
CA TYR A 183 -18.61 -3.51 11.10
C TYR A 183 -19.25 -4.75 10.49
N GLY A 184 -19.33 -5.87 11.21
CA GLY A 184 -20.00 -7.10 10.78
C GLY A 184 -19.13 -8.06 9.95
N ALA A 185 -17.84 -7.83 9.80
CA ALA A 185 -16.97 -8.73 9.07
C ALA A 185 -16.65 -10.01 9.87
N ASN A 186 -16.53 -11.11 9.15
CA ASN A 186 -15.97 -12.36 9.68
C ASN A 186 -14.45 -12.34 9.51
N VAL A 187 -13.70 -12.38 10.61
CA VAL A 187 -12.23 -12.27 10.60
C VAL A 187 -11.61 -13.59 11.05
N THR A 188 -10.78 -14.16 10.19
CA THR A 188 -10.09 -15.45 10.40
C THR A 188 -8.58 -15.24 10.41
N PRO A 189 -7.82 -15.76 11.40
CA PRO A 189 -6.36 -15.74 11.35
C PRO A 189 -5.84 -16.62 10.21
N SER A 190 -4.84 -16.17 9.46
CA SER A 190 -4.29 -16.91 8.31
C SER A 190 -2.78 -17.19 8.50
N PRO A 191 -2.33 -18.44 8.20
CA PRO A 191 -3.11 -19.55 7.65
C PRO A 191 -4.04 -20.20 8.68
N SER A 192 -5.15 -20.79 8.21
CA SER A 192 -6.22 -21.37 9.02
C SER A 192 -6.58 -22.79 8.60
N ASN A 193 -7.37 -23.48 9.43
CA ASN A 193 -7.94 -24.78 9.10
C ASN A 193 -9.26 -24.68 8.30
N THR A 194 -9.72 -23.47 7.94
CA THR A 194 -11.02 -23.26 7.29
C THR A 194 -10.99 -23.46 5.78
N THR A 195 -9.79 -23.40 5.18
CA THR A 195 -9.55 -23.60 3.76
C THR A 195 -8.64 -24.81 3.52
N GLU A 196 -8.64 -25.35 2.30
CA GLU A 196 -7.74 -26.46 1.95
C GLU A 196 -6.29 -25.96 1.87
N VAL A 197 -6.08 -24.81 1.20
CA VAL A 197 -4.75 -24.21 1.07
C VAL A 197 -4.18 -23.82 2.43
N GLY A 198 -5.00 -23.30 3.34
CA GLY A 198 -4.56 -22.99 4.71
C GLY A 198 -4.10 -24.20 5.48
N ARG A 199 -4.83 -25.34 5.38
CA ARG A 199 -4.40 -26.62 5.97
C ARG A 199 -3.09 -27.13 5.38
N LYS A 200 -2.88 -27.02 4.06
CA LYS A 200 -1.62 -27.41 3.40
C LYS A 200 -0.44 -26.57 3.91
N ILE A 201 -0.62 -25.25 3.99
CA ILE A 201 0.42 -24.33 4.50
C ILE A 201 0.75 -24.66 5.96
N LEU A 202 -0.25 -24.91 6.82
CA LEU A 202 -0.02 -25.27 8.21
C LEU A 202 0.66 -26.65 8.37
N ALA A 203 0.39 -27.60 7.47
CA ALA A 203 1.07 -28.90 7.48
C ALA A 203 2.56 -28.77 7.08
N GLU A 204 2.88 -27.88 6.14
CA GLU A 204 4.26 -27.63 5.70
C GLU A 204 5.02 -26.72 6.67
N PHE A 205 4.35 -25.71 7.24
CA PHE A 205 4.93 -24.70 8.14
C PHE A 205 4.10 -24.56 9.43
N PRO A 206 4.16 -25.52 10.37
CA PRO A 206 3.30 -25.54 11.55
C PRO A 206 3.43 -24.28 12.44
N ASP A 207 4.64 -23.75 12.55
CA ASP A 207 4.98 -22.61 13.41
C ASP A 207 4.96 -21.27 12.67
N THR A 208 4.41 -21.23 11.45
CA THR A 208 4.39 -20.00 10.65
C THR A 208 3.65 -18.87 11.34
N THR A 209 4.21 -17.66 11.26
CA THR A 209 3.57 -16.41 11.69
C THR A 209 2.56 -15.88 10.66
N GLY A 210 2.48 -16.53 9.50
CA GLY A 210 1.69 -16.10 8.36
C GLY A 210 2.33 -14.98 7.57
N SER A 211 1.79 -14.78 6.36
CA SER A 211 2.16 -13.69 5.44
C SER A 211 0.95 -13.22 4.66
N LEU A 212 1.07 -12.10 3.96
CA LEU A 212 0.02 -11.67 3.01
C LEU A 212 -0.21 -12.70 1.93
N GLY A 213 0.84 -13.36 1.40
CA GLY A 213 0.71 -14.43 0.42
C GLY A 213 -0.14 -15.61 0.89
N CYS A 214 0.00 -16.01 2.15
CA CYS A 214 -0.86 -17.05 2.76
C CYS A 214 -2.32 -16.60 2.84
N ALA A 215 -2.56 -15.38 3.31
CA ALA A 215 -3.91 -14.84 3.48
C ALA A 215 -4.62 -14.61 2.12
N ILE A 216 -3.87 -14.21 1.08
CA ILE A 216 -4.38 -14.11 -0.30
C ILE A 216 -4.87 -15.48 -0.78
N SER A 217 -4.07 -16.53 -0.64
CA SER A 217 -4.45 -17.89 -1.07
C SER A 217 -5.77 -18.33 -0.43
N GLU A 218 -5.92 -18.14 0.88
CA GLU A 218 -7.14 -18.49 1.59
C GLU A 218 -8.35 -17.66 1.16
N ALA A 219 -8.17 -16.36 0.94
CA ALA A 219 -9.24 -15.47 0.51
C ALA A 219 -9.74 -15.80 -0.89
N VAL A 220 -8.84 -16.11 -1.83
CA VAL A 220 -9.20 -16.54 -3.20
C VAL A 220 -9.94 -17.87 -3.19
N GLU A 221 -9.46 -18.86 -2.45
CA GLU A 221 -10.17 -20.15 -2.30
C GLU A 221 -11.56 -19.95 -1.70
N ALA A 222 -11.68 -19.10 -0.69
CA ALA A 222 -12.96 -18.81 -0.04
C ALA A 222 -13.95 -18.11 -0.98
N ALA A 223 -13.49 -17.25 -1.90
CA ALA A 223 -14.32 -16.65 -2.93
C ALA A 223 -14.79 -17.70 -3.95
N ALA A 224 -13.84 -18.48 -4.48
CA ALA A 224 -14.12 -19.49 -5.50
C ALA A 224 -15.10 -20.59 -5.01
N SER A 225 -15.08 -20.90 -3.72
CA SER A 225 -15.97 -21.92 -3.11
C SER A 225 -17.38 -21.41 -2.77
N ARG A 226 -17.72 -20.14 -3.07
CA ARG A 226 -18.98 -19.52 -2.66
C ARG A 226 -19.66 -18.78 -3.82
N GLU A 227 -20.88 -19.19 -4.14
CA GLU A 227 -21.69 -18.50 -5.12
C GLU A 227 -22.02 -17.06 -4.67
N GLY A 228 -21.88 -16.08 -5.57
CA GLY A 228 -22.14 -14.67 -5.32
C GLY A 228 -21.02 -13.97 -4.53
N TYR A 229 -19.82 -14.56 -4.44
CA TYR A 229 -18.65 -13.93 -3.84
C TYR A 229 -17.55 -13.71 -4.88
N ARG A 230 -16.77 -12.65 -4.67
CA ARG A 230 -15.51 -12.37 -5.39
C ARG A 230 -14.44 -11.94 -4.41
N TYR A 231 -13.21 -12.16 -4.81
CA TYR A 231 -12.04 -11.69 -4.09
C TYR A 231 -11.77 -10.22 -4.43
N VAL A 232 -11.43 -9.45 -3.42
CA VAL A 232 -10.97 -8.06 -3.52
C VAL A 232 -9.69 -7.91 -2.69
N LEU A 233 -8.84 -6.95 -3.04
CA LEU A 233 -7.52 -6.82 -2.40
C LEU A 233 -7.09 -5.38 -2.20
N GLY A 234 -6.23 -5.17 -1.18
CA GLY A 234 -5.79 -3.84 -0.75
C GLY A 234 -4.55 -3.30 -1.43
N SER A 235 -3.87 -4.08 -2.27
CA SER A 235 -2.59 -3.68 -2.87
C SER A 235 -2.25 -4.46 -4.13
N VAL A 236 -1.08 -4.21 -4.72
CA VAL A 236 -0.41 -4.95 -5.81
C VAL A 236 -1.00 -4.70 -7.18
N LEU A 237 -2.30 -4.95 -7.41
CA LEU A 237 -2.91 -4.87 -8.73
C LEU A 237 -3.11 -3.43 -9.22
N ASN A 238 -3.12 -3.29 -10.55
CA ASN A 238 -3.20 -2.00 -11.23
C ASN A 238 -4.45 -1.21 -10.86
N GLN A 239 -5.60 -1.89 -10.75
CA GLN A 239 -6.86 -1.27 -10.34
C GLN A 239 -6.81 -0.67 -8.93
N VAL A 240 -6.02 -1.26 -8.03
CA VAL A 240 -5.85 -0.71 -6.66
C VAL A 240 -5.04 0.58 -6.70
N LEU A 241 -3.93 0.59 -7.44
CA LEU A 241 -3.10 1.79 -7.61
C LEU A 241 -3.88 2.90 -8.32
N LEU A 242 -4.73 2.53 -9.29
CA LEU A 242 -5.67 3.46 -9.94
C LEU A 242 -6.56 4.17 -8.91
N HIS A 243 -7.25 3.42 -8.04
CA HIS A 243 -8.13 4.01 -7.01
C HIS A 243 -7.36 4.91 -6.05
N GLN A 244 -6.12 4.54 -5.72
CA GLN A 244 -5.27 5.32 -4.81
C GLN A 244 -4.71 6.60 -5.46
N SER A 245 -4.84 6.78 -6.78
CA SER A 245 -4.36 7.98 -7.47
C SER A 245 -5.02 9.29 -6.96
N VAL A 246 -6.17 9.20 -6.29
CA VAL A 246 -6.80 10.34 -5.62
C VAL A 246 -5.87 11.01 -4.60
N ILE A 247 -4.96 10.23 -3.98
CA ILE A 247 -3.96 10.76 -3.03
C ILE A 247 -3.03 11.74 -3.74
N GLY A 248 -2.46 11.29 -4.86
CA GLY A 248 -1.53 12.10 -5.65
C GLY A 248 -2.20 13.30 -6.32
N LEU A 249 -3.39 13.09 -6.89
CA LEU A 249 -4.17 14.15 -7.53
C LEU A 249 -4.52 15.28 -6.56
N GLU A 250 -5.01 14.95 -5.35
CA GLU A 250 -5.27 15.96 -4.31
C GLU A 250 -3.97 16.61 -3.81
N THR A 251 -2.89 15.85 -3.69
CA THR A 251 -1.58 16.38 -3.29
C THR A 251 -1.09 17.40 -4.29
N MET A 252 -1.14 17.08 -5.58
CA MET A 252 -0.75 17.99 -6.66
C MET A 252 -1.59 19.25 -6.66
N ALA A 253 -2.92 19.12 -6.61
CA ALA A 253 -3.83 20.28 -6.57
C ALA A 253 -3.59 21.17 -5.34
N ALA A 254 -3.31 20.57 -4.17
CA ALA A 254 -2.99 21.34 -2.95
C ALA A 254 -1.65 22.09 -3.06
N LEU A 255 -0.63 21.47 -3.67
CA LEU A 255 0.66 22.11 -3.93
C LEU A 255 0.52 23.27 -4.95
N GLU A 256 -0.21 23.04 -6.05
CA GLU A 256 -0.47 24.04 -7.07
C GLU A 256 -1.22 25.27 -6.51
N LYS A 257 -2.20 25.04 -5.64
CA LYS A 257 -3.01 26.08 -4.98
C LYS A 257 -2.15 27.12 -4.22
N TYR A 258 -0.98 26.71 -3.73
CA TYR A 258 -0.04 27.57 -3.01
C TYR A 258 1.28 27.76 -3.75
N HIS A 259 1.35 27.41 -5.04
CA HIS A 259 2.53 27.51 -5.88
C HIS A 259 3.78 26.82 -5.29
N ILE A 260 3.56 25.69 -4.64
CA ILE A 260 4.62 24.89 -4.03
C ILE A 260 5.10 23.85 -5.06
N LYS A 261 6.41 23.86 -5.35
CA LYS A 261 7.03 22.88 -6.24
C LYS A 261 7.77 21.84 -5.39
N PRO A 262 7.40 20.55 -5.43
CA PRO A 262 8.13 19.51 -4.72
C PRO A 262 9.44 19.17 -5.44
N ASP A 263 10.52 18.93 -4.67
CA ASP A 263 11.78 18.38 -5.17
C ASP A 263 11.83 16.86 -4.97
N THR A 264 11.34 16.39 -3.81
CA THR A 264 11.41 14.98 -3.42
C THR A 264 10.05 14.50 -2.94
N ILE A 265 9.62 13.33 -3.43
CA ILE A 265 8.38 12.67 -3.02
C ILE A 265 8.73 11.31 -2.42
N ILE A 266 8.23 11.04 -1.21
CA ILE A 266 8.61 9.85 -0.44
C ILE A 266 7.35 9.09 -0.01
N GLY A 267 7.35 7.78 -0.22
CA GLY A 267 6.27 6.92 0.26
C GLY A 267 6.76 5.56 0.74
N CYS A 268 6.08 4.98 1.73
CA CYS A 268 6.37 3.63 2.14
C CYS A 268 5.85 2.62 1.11
N ALA A 269 6.55 1.52 0.96
CA ALA A 269 6.29 0.51 -0.07
C ALA A 269 6.24 -0.89 0.53
N GLY A 270 5.04 -1.48 0.50
CA GLY A 270 4.80 -2.91 0.70
C GLY A 270 4.44 -3.51 -0.65
N GLY A 271 3.14 -3.74 -0.91
CA GLY A 271 2.65 -4.08 -2.26
C GLY A 271 2.57 -2.90 -3.22
N GLY A 272 2.87 -1.68 -2.80
CA GLY A 272 3.02 -0.49 -3.64
C GLY A 272 1.77 0.39 -3.80
N SER A 273 0.63 0.09 -3.15
CA SER A 273 -0.63 0.81 -3.41
C SER A 273 -0.60 2.28 -3.02
N ASN A 274 -0.19 2.60 -1.79
CA ASN A 274 -0.14 4.00 -1.34
C ASN A 274 0.93 4.81 -2.10
N LEU A 275 2.11 4.21 -2.29
CA LEU A 275 3.19 4.84 -3.05
C LEU A 275 2.74 5.11 -4.48
N GLY A 276 2.25 4.08 -5.19
CA GLY A 276 1.78 4.20 -6.56
C GLY A 276 0.67 5.24 -6.71
N GLY A 277 -0.28 5.29 -5.76
CA GLY A 277 -1.33 6.30 -5.74
C GLY A 277 -0.79 7.72 -5.56
N LEU A 278 0.11 7.93 -4.59
CA LEU A 278 0.72 9.23 -4.32
C LEU A 278 1.53 9.75 -5.52
N ILE A 279 2.38 8.89 -6.10
CA ILE A 279 3.33 9.31 -7.13
C ILE A 279 2.73 9.37 -8.54
N SER A 280 1.59 8.69 -8.81
CA SER A 280 1.03 8.54 -10.17
C SER A 280 1.01 9.84 -10.98
N PRO A 281 0.40 10.96 -10.51
CA PRO A 281 0.31 12.17 -11.33
C PRO A 281 1.67 12.85 -11.51
N PHE A 282 2.58 12.75 -10.53
CA PHE A 282 3.94 13.28 -10.62
C PHE A 282 4.77 12.49 -11.62
N VAL A 283 4.72 11.15 -11.55
CA VAL A 283 5.36 10.28 -12.55
C VAL A 283 4.77 10.54 -13.94
N GLY A 284 3.45 10.75 -14.04
CA GLY A 284 2.81 11.12 -15.30
C GLY A 284 3.43 12.38 -15.93
N GLN A 285 3.69 13.43 -15.13
CA GLN A 285 4.40 14.62 -15.60
C GLN A 285 5.84 14.30 -16.03
N MET A 286 6.57 13.45 -15.28
CA MET A 286 7.92 13.01 -15.68
C MET A 286 7.90 12.25 -17.01
N LEU A 287 6.98 11.32 -17.18
CA LEU A 287 6.82 10.51 -18.40
C LEU A 287 6.50 11.38 -19.63
N ARG A 288 5.76 12.46 -19.45
CA ARG A 288 5.47 13.44 -20.53
C ARG A 288 6.54 14.50 -20.71
N GLY A 289 7.62 14.46 -19.88
CA GLY A 289 8.70 15.46 -19.94
C GLY A 289 8.31 16.88 -19.43
N GLU A 290 7.27 16.97 -18.61
CA GLU A 290 6.75 18.23 -18.08
C GLU A 290 7.45 18.67 -16.79
N ALA A 291 7.98 17.73 -16.02
CA ALA A 291 8.67 17.97 -14.76
C ALA A 291 9.68 16.87 -14.46
N ASP A 292 10.54 17.12 -13.49
CA ASP A 292 11.47 16.17 -12.91
C ASP A 292 11.34 16.17 -11.39
N TYR A 293 11.13 14.99 -10.79
CA TYR A 293 10.99 14.79 -9.36
C TYR A 293 11.89 13.64 -8.91
N ARG A 294 12.48 13.80 -7.73
CA ARG A 294 13.14 12.68 -7.07
C ARG A 294 12.11 11.90 -6.26
N ILE A 295 11.91 10.63 -6.60
CA ILE A 295 10.92 9.78 -5.93
C ILE A 295 11.63 8.66 -5.17
N ILE A 296 11.29 8.49 -3.88
CA ILE A 296 11.91 7.49 -3.01
C ILE A 296 10.84 6.55 -2.46
N ALA A 297 10.93 5.27 -2.84
CA ALA A 297 10.19 4.18 -2.24
C ALA A 297 10.92 3.69 -0.98
N VAL A 298 10.21 3.59 0.14
CA VAL A 298 10.82 3.16 1.41
C VAL A 298 10.19 1.86 1.88
N GLU A 299 10.99 0.82 2.01
CA GLU A 299 10.57 -0.51 2.43
C GLU A 299 11.24 -0.92 3.74
N PRO A 300 10.68 -1.90 4.49
CA PRO A 300 11.32 -2.41 5.69
C PRO A 300 12.55 -3.26 5.33
N ALA A 301 13.64 -3.09 6.08
CA ALA A 301 14.84 -3.91 5.92
C ALA A 301 14.57 -5.42 6.11
N SER A 302 13.49 -5.77 6.81
CA SER A 302 13.04 -7.16 7.01
C SER A 302 12.26 -7.75 5.82
N CYS A 303 11.88 -6.92 4.82
CA CYS A 303 11.15 -7.33 3.62
C CYS A 303 11.57 -6.47 2.41
N PRO A 304 12.84 -6.58 1.96
CA PRO A 304 13.47 -5.66 1.01
C PRO A 304 13.22 -6.06 -0.45
N SER A 305 11.97 -6.03 -0.90
CA SER A 305 11.58 -6.52 -2.23
C SER A 305 12.18 -5.73 -3.39
N LEU A 306 12.29 -4.39 -3.27
CA LEU A 306 12.92 -3.55 -4.30
C LEU A 306 14.45 -3.56 -4.19
N THR A 307 14.98 -3.38 -2.98
CA THR A 307 16.43 -3.19 -2.79
C THR A 307 17.24 -4.49 -2.87
N ARG A 308 16.63 -5.64 -2.59
CA ARG A 308 17.31 -6.96 -2.60
C ARG A 308 16.55 -8.04 -3.36
N GLY A 309 15.38 -7.74 -3.92
CA GLY A 309 14.61 -8.67 -4.75
C GLY A 309 15.11 -8.74 -6.19
N VAL A 310 14.49 -9.63 -6.97
CA VAL A 310 14.76 -9.83 -8.40
C VAL A 310 13.53 -9.48 -9.22
N PHE A 311 13.71 -8.93 -10.43
CA PHE A 311 12.62 -8.53 -11.32
C PHE A 311 12.21 -9.70 -12.21
N ARG A 312 11.22 -10.48 -11.76
CA ARG A 312 10.76 -11.71 -12.44
C ARG A 312 9.23 -11.88 -12.30
N TYR A 313 8.69 -12.76 -13.11
CA TYR A 313 7.35 -13.30 -12.85
C TYR A 313 7.38 -14.19 -11.61
N ASP A 314 6.45 -13.92 -10.70
CA ASP A 314 6.25 -14.74 -9.51
C ASP A 314 4.77 -14.84 -9.18
N PHE A 315 4.39 -15.83 -8.39
CA PHE A 315 3.02 -15.95 -7.90
C PHE A 315 2.70 -14.81 -6.95
N CYS A 316 1.48 -14.27 -7.09
CA CYS A 316 1.01 -13.22 -6.18
C CYS A 316 0.72 -13.75 -4.77
N ASP A 317 0.68 -15.09 -4.59
CA ASP A 317 0.35 -15.77 -3.34
C ASP A 317 1.27 -16.95 -3.02
N THR A 318 1.31 -17.34 -1.75
CA THR A 318 2.15 -18.45 -1.28
C THR A 318 1.61 -19.81 -1.72
N GLY A 319 0.29 -19.97 -1.83
CA GLY A 319 -0.37 -21.20 -2.24
C GLY A 319 -0.35 -21.46 -3.75
N LYS A 320 0.17 -20.52 -4.54
CA LYS A 320 0.32 -20.63 -6.00
C LYS A 320 -1.00 -20.85 -6.76
N ILE A 321 -2.08 -20.26 -6.26
CA ILE A 321 -3.41 -20.33 -6.87
C ILE A 321 -3.82 -19.04 -7.60
N CYS A 322 -3.08 -17.93 -7.35
CA CYS A 322 -3.29 -16.66 -8.00
C CYS A 322 -2.49 -16.54 -9.31
N PRO A 323 -2.84 -15.56 -10.16
CA PRO A 323 -2.03 -15.20 -11.32
C PRO A 323 -0.57 -14.89 -10.94
N MET A 324 0.33 -15.08 -11.91
CA MET A 324 1.71 -14.60 -11.79
C MET A 324 1.80 -13.17 -12.33
N ALA A 325 2.51 -12.32 -11.60
CA ALA A 325 2.82 -10.95 -12.00
C ALA A 325 4.33 -10.78 -12.19
N LYS A 326 4.73 -9.98 -13.18
CA LYS A 326 6.14 -9.56 -13.30
C LYS A 326 6.38 -8.42 -12.31
N MET A 327 7.25 -8.68 -11.34
CA MET A 327 7.45 -7.79 -10.20
C MET A 327 8.87 -7.94 -9.62
N TYR A 328 9.31 -6.97 -8.85
CA TYR A 328 10.41 -7.19 -7.92
C TYR A 328 9.90 -8.09 -6.80
N THR A 329 10.54 -9.24 -6.60
CA THR A 329 10.10 -10.28 -5.66
C THR A 329 11.24 -10.87 -4.86
N LEU A 330 10.93 -11.30 -3.64
CA LEU A 330 11.79 -12.12 -2.76
C LEU A 330 11.49 -13.63 -2.91
N GLY A 331 10.53 -13.98 -3.80
CA GLY A 331 10.01 -15.33 -3.97
C GLY A 331 8.73 -15.58 -3.19
N ASN A 332 7.76 -16.25 -3.83
CA ASN A 332 6.42 -16.53 -3.25
C ASN A 332 6.45 -17.35 -1.96
N GLY A 333 7.51 -18.10 -1.71
CA GLY A 333 7.74 -18.84 -0.46
C GLY A 333 8.48 -18.03 0.62
N PHE A 334 8.91 -16.80 0.34
CA PHE A 334 9.55 -15.95 1.35
C PHE A 334 8.51 -15.46 2.37
N ILE A 335 8.71 -15.75 3.62
CA ILE A 335 7.87 -15.28 4.73
C ILE A 335 8.68 -14.27 5.56
N PRO A 336 8.35 -12.97 5.49
CA PRO A 336 9.04 -11.96 6.26
C PRO A 336 8.93 -12.20 7.77
N SER A 337 9.94 -11.79 8.52
CA SER A 337 9.88 -11.79 9.98
C SER A 337 8.66 -11.01 10.50
N ALA A 338 8.24 -11.30 11.74
CA ALA A 338 7.09 -10.67 12.38
C ALA A 338 7.40 -9.22 12.83
N ASN A 339 7.83 -8.34 11.89
CA ASN A 339 7.96 -6.92 12.15
C ASN A 339 6.60 -6.25 12.40
N HIS A 340 6.60 -5.07 12.98
CA HIS A 340 5.38 -4.37 13.37
C HIS A 340 4.72 -3.54 12.25
N ALA A 341 5.37 -3.39 11.09
CA ALA A 341 4.78 -2.80 9.88
C ALA A 341 4.12 -3.89 9.01
N GLY A 342 3.05 -4.49 9.54
CA GLY A 342 2.38 -5.65 8.92
C GLY A 342 1.85 -5.38 7.52
N GLY A 343 1.50 -4.14 7.19
CA GLY A 343 1.09 -3.72 5.85
C GLY A 343 2.22 -3.70 4.81
N LEU A 344 3.48 -3.82 5.24
CA LEU A 344 4.65 -3.87 4.35
C LEU A 344 5.26 -5.30 4.28
N ARG A 345 4.59 -6.32 4.80
CA ARG A 345 5.06 -7.71 4.82
C ARG A 345 4.54 -8.51 3.62
N TYR A 346 4.95 -8.12 2.41
CA TYR A 346 4.62 -8.81 1.18
C TYR A 346 5.90 -9.14 0.39
N HIS A 347 5.99 -10.35 -0.17
CA HIS A 347 7.18 -10.84 -0.87
C HIS A 347 7.45 -10.14 -2.22
N GLY A 348 6.45 -9.46 -2.79
CA GLY A 348 6.52 -8.82 -4.09
C GLY A 348 6.09 -7.35 -4.06
N MET A 349 6.18 -6.71 -5.23
CA MET A 349 5.83 -5.31 -5.45
C MET A 349 4.86 -5.21 -6.63
N SER A 350 3.95 -4.24 -6.63
CA SER A 350 3.06 -4.02 -7.79
C SER A 350 3.84 -3.92 -9.10
N SER A 351 3.26 -4.43 -10.17
CA SER A 351 3.90 -4.41 -11.49
C SER A 351 4.19 -2.99 -11.97
N ILE A 352 3.31 -2.01 -11.66
CA ILE A 352 3.53 -0.60 -12.01
C ILE A 352 4.77 -0.05 -11.27
N VAL A 353 4.83 -0.17 -9.95
CA VAL A 353 5.97 0.35 -9.18
C VAL A 353 7.25 -0.39 -9.53
N SER A 354 7.18 -1.71 -9.76
CA SER A 354 8.32 -2.50 -10.19
C SER A 354 8.86 -2.04 -11.55
N GLN A 355 7.99 -1.80 -12.53
CA GLN A 355 8.39 -1.32 -13.85
C GLN A 355 9.01 0.08 -13.76
N LEU A 356 8.38 1.00 -13.02
CA LEU A 356 8.91 2.35 -12.82
C LEU A 356 10.28 2.36 -12.13
N TYR A 357 10.46 1.46 -11.15
CA TYR A 357 11.77 1.29 -10.49
C TYR A 357 12.82 0.70 -11.45
N HIS A 358 12.42 -0.30 -12.24
CA HIS A 358 13.28 -0.92 -13.25
C HIS A 358 13.73 0.08 -14.33
N ASP A 359 12.85 0.99 -14.72
CA ASP A 359 13.09 2.05 -15.71
C ASP A 359 13.83 3.28 -15.12
N GLY A 360 14.12 3.29 -13.82
CA GLY A 360 14.89 4.33 -13.16
C GLY A 360 14.11 5.60 -12.78
N TYR A 361 12.76 5.55 -12.78
CA TYR A 361 11.93 6.70 -12.36
C TYR A 361 11.85 6.88 -10.84
N LEU A 362 12.26 5.89 -10.05
CA LEU A 362 12.28 5.98 -8.59
C LEU A 362 13.51 5.27 -7.99
N GLU A 363 13.91 5.75 -6.81
CA GLU A 363 14.90 5.12 -5.94
C GLU A 363 14.18 4.25 -4.90
N ALA A 364 14.90 3.26 -4.36
CA ALA A 364 14.40 2.47 -3.23
C ALA A 364 15.39 2.53 -2.06
N ARG A 365 14.84 2.57 -0.84
CA ARG A 365 15.62 2.47 0.41
C ARG A 365 14.93 1.52 1.37
N SER A 366 15.72 0.72 2.07
CA SER A 366 15.25 -0.12 3.17
C SER A 366 15.64 0.49 4.51
N VAL A 367 14.76 0.37 5.53
CA VAL A 367 14.95 0.95 6.87
C VAL A 367 14.65 -0.09 7.94
N GLU A 368 15.47 -0.12 8.97
CA GLU A 368 15.30 -0.97 10.14
C GLU A 368 14.15 -0.47 11.03
N GLN A 369 13.41 -1.40 11.66
CA GLN A 369 12.22 -1.01 12.41
C GLN A 369 12.54 -0.15 13.66
N THR A 370 13.68 -0.33 14.32
CA THR A 370 14.06 0.51 15.47
C THR A 370 14.24 1.97 15.04
N ALA A 371 14.89 2.22 13.90
CA ALA A 371 15.03 3.56 13.33
C ALA A 371 13.68 4.14 12.86
N VAL A 372 12.79 3.29 12.40
CA VAL A 372 11.39 3.69 12.02
C VAL A 372 10.63 4.17 13.26
N PHE A 373 10.70 3.44 14.39
CA PHE A 373 9.99 3.83 15.61
C PHE A 373 10.63 5.06 16.30
N GLU A 374 11.95 5.23 16.22
CA GLU A 374 12.63 6.47 16.64
C GLU A 374 12.06 7.68 15.90
N ALA A 375 11.95 7.59 14.56
CA ALA A 375 11.38 8.65 13.74
C ALA A 375 9.89 8.87 14.01
N ALA A 376 9.13 7.79 14.24
CA ALA A 376 7.71 7.85 14.57
C ALA A 376 7.45 8.63 15.87
N GLU A 377 8.22 8.34 16.93
CA GLU A 377 8.07 9.05 18.20
C GLU A 377 8.49 10.51 18.11
N LEU A 378 9.61 10.81 17.41
CA LEU A 378 10.00 12.19 17.20
C LEU A 378 8.93 12.96 16.45
N PHE A 379 8.39 12.37 15.38
CA PHE A 379 7.29 12.96 14.62
C PHE A 379 6.05 13.20 15.49
N ALA A 380 5.66 12.21 16.30
CA ALA A 380 4.50 12.34 17.19
C ALA A 380 4.71 13.46 18.23
N ARG A 381 5.91 13.61 18.78
CA ARG A 381 6.23 14.68 19.74
C ARG A 381 6.27 16.07 19.08
N CYS A 382 6.60 16.17 17.80
CA CYS A 382 6.65 17.44 17.06
C CYS A 382 5.30 17.83 16.46
N GLU A 383 4.63 16.89 15.79
CA GLU A 383 3.43 17.19 14.98
C GLU A 383 2.13 16.83 15.69
N GLY A 384 2.18 16.16 16.86
CA GLY A 384 0.99 15.76 17.63
C GLY A 384 0.18 14.63 16.96
N ILE A 385 0.76 13.93 15.97
CA ILE A 385 0.13 12.84 15.23
C ILE A 385 0.92 11.56 15.48
N LEU A 386 0.24 10.52 15.97
CA LEU A 386 0.83 9.19 16.14
C LEU A 386 0.74 8.43 14.80
N PRO A 387 1.85 8.24 14.07
CA PRO A 387 1.81 7.62 12.75
C PRO A 387 1.75 6.10 12.84
N ALA A 388 1.17 5.46 11.81
CA ALA A 388 1.29 4.02 11.65
C ALA A 388 2.77 3.62 11.41
N PRO A 389 3.21 2.45 11.86
CA PRO A 389 4.59 1.97 11.61
C PRO A 389 4.95 1.94 10.12
N GLU A 390 3.98 1.64 9.26
CA GLU A 390 4.14 1.67 7.81
C GLU A 390 4.54 3.08 7.33
N SER A 391 3.78 4.10 7.70
CA SER A 391 4.04 5.50 7.33
C SER A 391 5.37 6.00 7.86
N SER A 392 5.78 5.49 9.01
CA SER A 392 7.00 5.93 9.71
C SER A 392 8.28 5.58 8.95
N HIS A 393 8.22 4.62 8.01
CA HIS A 393 9.30 4.37 7.06
C HIS A 393 9.55 5.61 6.17
N ALA A 394 8.49 6.20 5.63
CA ALA A 394 8.60 7.43 4.85
C ALA A 394 9.04 8.63 5.70
N ILE A 395 8.55 8.73 6.95
CA ILE A 395 8.98 9.77 7.89
C ILE A 395 10.48 9.68 8.15
N ARG A 396 11.02 8.48 8.40
CA ARG A 396 12.44 8.29 8.66
C ARG A 396 13.29 8.84 7.52
N VAL A 397 12.99 8.43 6.28
CA VAL A 397 13.74 8.89 5.11
C VAL A 397 13.54 10.38 4.84
N ALA A 398 12.34 10.93 5.07
CA ALA A 398 12.12 12.37 4.97
C ALA A 398 12.96 13.16 5.97
N MET A 399 13.13 12.65 7.21
CA MET A 399 14.02 13.24 8.21
C MET A 399 15.49 13.15 7.78
N ASP A 400 15.92 12.02 7.20
CA ASP A 400 17.30 11.86 6.70
C ASP A 400 17.59 12.86 5.58
N GLU A 401 16.65 13.04 4.62
CA GLU A 401 16.78 14.05 3.56
C GLU A 401 16.78 15.48 4.12
N ALA A 402 15.95 15.76 5.12
CA ALA A 402 15.94 17.08 5.78
C ALA A 402 17.24 17.37 6.54
N LEU A 403 17.82 16.37 7.21
CA LEU A 403 19.12 16.49 7.87
C LEU A 403 20.25 16.71 6.85
N ARG A 404 20.17 16.03 5.69
CA ARG A 404 21.09 16.29 4.59
C ARG A 404 21.00 17.73 4.08
N CYS A 405 19.79 18.27 3.95
CA CYS A 405 19.58 19.68 3.60
C CYS A 405 20.24 20.63 4.62
N ARG A 406 20.16 20.29 5.91
CA ARG A 406 20.88 21.06 6.97
C ARG A 406 22.39 21.03 6.77
N GLU A 407 22.96 19.88 6.44
CA GLU A 407 24.40 19.71 6.23
C GLU A 407 24.90 20.44 4.97
N THR A 408 24.13 20.40 3.90
CA THR A 408 24.49 21.03 2.62
C THR A 408 24.08 22.51 2.53
N GLY A 409 23.16 22.97 3.37
CA GLY A 409 22.54 24.30 3.28
C GLY A 409 21.52 24.43 2.13
N GLU A 410 21.18 23.34 1.45
CA GLU A 410 20.21 23.35 0.36
C GLU A 410 18.78 23.45 0.90
N GLU A 411 17.98 24.36 0.35
CA GLU A 411 16.55 24.40 0.58
C GLU A 411 15.85 23.47 -0.43
N ARG A 412 15.12 22.48 0.09
CA ARG A 412 14.33 21.54 -0.73
C ARG A 412 12.94 21.33 -0.16
N THR A 413 11.99 21.12 -1.03
CA THR A 413 10.62 20.76 -0.68
C THR A 413 10.45 19.24 -0.74
N ILE A 414 10.17 18.65 0.41
CA ILE A 414 9.98 17.21 0.60
C ILE A 414 8.50 16.95 0.87
N VAL A 415 7.88 16.09 0.07
CA VAL A 415 6.49 15.64 0.27
C VAL A 415 6.48 14.16 0.61
N LEU A 416 5.81 13.79 1.69
CA LEU A 416 5.68 12.37 2.06
C LEU A 416 4.23 11.93 2.24
N GLY A 417 3.98 10.65 2.02
CA GLY A 417 2.70 10.01 2.31
C GLY A 417 2.61 9.58 3.78
N LEU A 418 1.71 10.17 4.55
CA LEU A 418 1.35 9.72 5.91
C LEU A 418 0.09 8.87 5.82
N THR A 419 0.28 7.57 5.57
CA THR A 419 -0.74 6.65 5.05
C THR A 419 -1.72 6.14 6.08
N GLY A 420 -1.37 6.21 7.37
CA GLY A 420 -2.23 5.66 8.43
C GLY A 420 -1.93 6.19 9.83
N THR A 421 -2.92 6.01 10.71
CA THR A 421 -2.80 6.29 12.14
C THR A 421 -2.19 5.13 12.90
N GLY A 422 -1.40 5.42 13.94
CA GLY A 422 -0.71 4.46 14.82
C GLY A 422 -1.49 4.05 16.07
N TYR A 423 -2.69 4.58 16.31
CA TYR A 423 -3.43 4.28 17.56
C TYR A 423 -3.78 2.81 17.76
N PHE A 424 -3.79 2.01 16.70
CA PHE A 424 -3.98 0.56 16.78
C PHE A 424 -2.65 -0.22 16.93
N ASP A 425 -1.51 0.49 16.97
CA ASP A 425 -0.16 -0.10 16.96
C ASP A 425 0.55 0.08 18.32
N MET A 426 -0.21 0.35 19.40
CA MET A 426 0.35 0.68 20.70
C MET A 426 1.17 -0.45 21.33
N VAL A 427 0.90 -1.72 20.98
CA VAL A 427 1.74 -2.85 21.39
C VAL A 427 3.16 -2.70 20.82
N ALA A 428 3.28 -2.23 19.59
CA ALA A 428 4.57 -2.02 18.95
C ALA A 428 5.33 -0.83 19.57
N TYR A 429 4.63 0.28 19.77
CA TYR A 429 5.20 1.44 20.47
C TYR A 429 5.64 1.08 21.90
N GLY A 430 4.85 0.28 22.64
CA GLY A 430 5.22 -0.23 23.95
C GLY A 430 6.53 -1.03 23.91
N LYS A 431 6.69 -1.96 22.98
CA LYS A 431 7.93 -2.73 22.82
C LYS A 431 9.13 -1.86 22.49
N TYR A 432 8.95 -0.81 21.70
CA TYR A 432 10.01 0.14 21.41
C TYR A 432 10.40 0.92 22.67
N ASN A 433 9.45 1.48 23.40
CA ASN A 433 9.65 2.23 24.63
C ASN A 433 10.30 1.39 25.75
N ASP A 434 9.96 0.10 25.82
CA ASP A 434 10.53 -0.86 26.77
C ASP A 434 11.93 -1.35 26.36
N GLY A 435 12.43 -0.94 25.19
CA GLY A 435 13.75 -1.36 24.67
C GLY A 435 13.86 -2.84 24.29
N VAL A 436 12.72 -3.51 24.05
CA VAL A 436 12.68 -4.94 23.69
C VAL A 436 12.43 -5.17 22.19
N MET A 437 12.32 -4.10 21.41
CA MET A 437 12.24 -4.19 19.96
C MET A 437 13.62 -4.49 19.36
N SER A 438 13.68 -5.40 18.40
CA SER A 438 14.91 -5.76 17.70
C SER A 438 14.70 -5.72 16.18
N ASP A 439 15.79 -5.45 15.48
CA ASP A 439 15.81 -5.50 14.01
C ASP A 439 16.06 -6.93 13.53
N THR A 440 15.37 -7.31 12.48
CA THR A 440 15.55 -8.60 11.80
C THR A 440 15.69 -8.34 10.31
N ILE A 441 16.90 -8.57 9.80
CA ILE A 441 17.22 -8.42 8.38
C ILE A 441 17.43 -9.82 7.81
N PRO A 442 16.81 -10.20 6.68
CA PRO A 442 17.02 -11.51 6.07
C PRO A 442 18.48 -11.67 5.64
N THR A 443 19.04 -12.82 5.93
CA THR A 443 20.37 -13.21 5.44
C THR A 443 20.33 -13.47 3.93
N ASP A 444 21.51 -13.57 3.30
CA ASP A 444 21.59 -13.94 1.89
C ASP A 444 21.05 -15.37 1.66
N GLU A 445 21.24 -16.28 2.63
CA GLU A 445 20.67 -17.62 2.58
C GLU A 445 19.13 -17.61 2.67
N ASP A 446 18.53 -16.73 3.49
CA ASP A 446 17.07 -16.55 3.55
C ASP A 446 16.52 -16.09 2.22
N LEU A 447 17.20 -15.13 1.57
CA LEU A 447 16.81 -14.64 0.25
C LEU A 447 16.97 -15.71 -0.83
N GLN A 448 18.08 -16.46 -0.82
CA GLN A 448 18.28 -17.55 -1.78
C GLN A 448 17.22 -18.64 -1.65
N ARG A 449 16.79 -19.00 -0.42
CA ARG A 449 15.66 -19.90 -0.21
C ARG A 449 14.36 -19.34 -0.79
N GLY A 450 14.13 -18.03 -0.64
CA GLY A 450 13.00 -17.35 -1.25
C GLY A 450 13.07 -17.41 -2.77
N PHE A 451 14.19 -17.01 -3.36
CA PHE A 451 14.39 -17.01 -4.83
C PHE A 451 14.25 -18.39 -5.45
N ALA A 452 14.59 -19.46 -4.72
CA ALA A 452 14.41 -20.84 -5.19
C ALA A 452 12.92 -21.21 -5.39
N THR A 453 11.98 -20.44 -4.84
CA THR A 453 10.53 -20.67 -5.02
C THR A 453 9.95 -19.96 -6.23
N ILE A 454 10.70 -19.04 -6.87
CA ILE A 454 10.27 -18.32 -8.08
C ILE A 454 10.14 -19.34 -9.23
N PRO A 455 9.02 -19.30 -9.99
CA PRO A 455 8.81 -20.24 -11.08
C PRO A 455 9.86 -20.05 -12.20
N SER A 456 10.42 -21.18 -12.67
CA SER A 456 11.40 -21.21 -13.76
C SER A 456 10.71 -21.63 -15.06
N PHE A 457 10.73 -20.74 -16.06
CA PHE A 457 10.27 -21.02 -17.43
C PHE A 457 10.98 -20.09 -18.41
N PRO A 458 11.04 -20.41 -19.73
CA PRO A 458 11.71 -19.57 -20.71
C PRO A 458 11.21 -18.11 -20.68
N GLY A 459 12.15 -17.16 -20.54
CA GLY A 459 11.86 -15.72 -20.42
C GLY A 459 11.59 -15.22 -18.99
N ASN A 460 11.78 -16.07 -17.97
CA ASN A 460 11.72 -15.69 -16.54
C ASN A 460 13.07 -15.95 -15.83
N GLU A 461 14.17 -15.72 -16.50
CA GLU A 461 15.53 -15.98 -16.00
C GLU A 461 16.08 -14.83 -15.15
#